data_4fab00cb7c0b6cca88dde2be0ed328ba
#
_entry.id   4fab00cb7c0b6cca88dde2be0ed328ba
#
_cell.length_a   1.000
_cell.length_b   1.000
_cell.length_c   1.000
_cell.angle_alpha   90.00
_cell.angle_beta   90.00
_cell.angle_gamma   90.00
#
_symmetry.space_group_name_H-M   'P 1'
#
loop_
_entity.id
_entity.type
_entity.pdbx_description
1 polymer ?
#
loop_
_entity_poly.entity_id
_entity_poly.type
_entity_poly.pdbx_seq_one_letter_code
_entity_poly.pdbx_strand_id
1 'polypeptide(L)'
;MRSLAVAIAIACSVVASGVAQEGAAPQRAPDVIFVPTPPDVVDAMLKLAKVTSSDVVYDLGSGDGRIPIAAAKTYGARGVGIDIDPERVREATANARSNGVADKVTFLNEDLFTANISPATVVTLYLSGPVNARLAGKLMRDLKPGTRIVSHAFDLGDWKPLQTVTVSGRPIYFWIVPPAPRR
;
A
#
# COMPACT_ATOMS: atom_id res chain seq x y z
N MET A 1 18.79 27.20 -73.96
CA MET A 1 18.62 27.67 -72.56
C MET A 1 18.30 26.46 -71.71
N ARG A 2 19.23 25.99 -70.92
CA ARG A 2 19.06 24.82 -70.04
C ARG A 2 18.98 25.31 -68.62
N SER A 3 17.80 25.15 -67.98
CA SER A 3 17.60 25.49 -66.57
C SER A 3 18.13 24.35 -65.70
N LEU A 4 19.04 24.68 -64.80
CA LEU A 4 19.59 23.79 -63.78
C LEU A 4 18.69 23.90 -62.56
N ALA A 5 18.03 22.82 -62.19
CA ALA A 5 17.30 22.73 -60.91
C ALA A 5 18.23 22.21 -59.83
N VAL A 6 18.49 23.04 -58.81
CA VAL A 6 19.27 22.65 -57.61
C VAL A 6 18.30 22.08 -56.61
N ALA A 7 18.44 20.78 -56.30
CA ALA A 7 17.70 20.10 -55.22
C ALA A 7 18.46 20.29 -53.88
N ILE A 8 17.87 21.01 -52.94
CA ILE A 8 18.40 21.14 -51.59
C ILE A 8 17.83 19.98 -50.77
N ALA A 9 18.70 19.05 -50.35
CA ALA A 9 18.36 17.98 -49.41
C ALA A 9 18.47 18.51 -48.00
N ILE A 10 17.36 18.66 -47.29
CA ILE A 10 17.34 19.00 -45.87
C ILE A 10 17.50 17.69 -45.09
N ALA A 11 18.65 17.48 -44.48
CA ALA A 11 18.90 16.39 -43.54
C ALA A 11 18.27 16.73 -42.19
N CYS A 12 17.17 16.02 -41.84
CA CYS A 12 16.51 16.13 -40.55
C CYS A 12 17.26 15.23 -39.57
N SER A 13 18.13 15.83 -38.73
CA SER A 13 18.80 15.10 -37.64
C SER A 13 17.81 14.87 -36.49
N VAL A 14 17.35 13.65 -36.34
CA VAL A 14 16.55 13.22 -35.18
C VAL A 14 17.50 13.05 -33.99
N VAL A 15 17.51 14.03 -33.09
CA VAL A 15 18.17 13.90 -31.77
C VAL A 15 17.29 12.99 -30.91
N ALA A 16 17.67 11.74 -30.77
CA ALA A 16 17.07 10.84 -29.80
C ALA A 16 17.49 11.26 -28.41
N SER A 17 16.63 12.00 -27.68
CA SER A 17 16.78 12.26 -26.27
C SER A 17 16.60 10.94 -25.51
N GLY A 18 17.73 10.29 -25.18
CA GLY A 18 17.73 9.17 -24.25
C GLY A 18 17.30 9.66 -22.89
N VAL A 19 16.06 9.37 -22.50
CA VAL A 19 15.62 9.49 -21.11
C VAL A 19 16.41 8.44 -20.34
N ALA A 20 17.44 8.87 -19.60
CA ALA A 20 18.13 8.02 -18.64
C ALA A 20 17.07 7.57 -17.62
N GLN A 21 16.76 6.28 -17.64
CA GLN A 21 15.93 5.66 -16.64
C GLN A 21 16.76 5.67 -15.36
N GLU A 22 16.46 6.60 -14.44
CA GLU A 22 17.06 6.62 -13.11
C GLU A 22 16.81 5.23 -12.51
N GLY A 23 17.89 4.44 -12.40
CA GLY A 23 17.83 3.10 -11.83
C GLY A 23 17.36 3.22 -10.39
N ALA A 24 16.18 2.68 -10.09
CA ALA A 24 15.69 2.56 -8.73
C ALA A 24 16.80 1.89 -7.90
N ALA A 25 17.13 2.49 -6.76
CA ALA A 25 18.10 1.91 -5.84
C ALA A 25 17.70 0.46 -5.53
N PRO A 26 18.65 -0.49 -5.41
CA PRO A 26 18.32 -1.87 -5.13
C PRO A 26 17.52 -1.96 -3.84
N GLN A 27 16.29 -2.43 -3.95
CA GLN A 27 15.43 -2.62 -2.78
C GLN A 27 15.96 -3.81 -1.98
N ARG A 28 15.95 -3.66 -0.65
CA ARG A 28 16.30 -4.77 0.23
C ARG A 28 15.31 -5.93 0.09
N ALA A 29 15.71 -7.13 0.50
CA ALA A 29 14.80 -8.28 0.51
C ALA A 29 13.59 -8.03 1.45
N PRO A 30 12.42 -8.66 1.17
CA PRO A 30 11.26 -8.63 2.04
C PRO A 30 11.59 -9.14 3.45
N ASP A 31 11.04 -8.50 4.51
CA ASP A 31 11.22 -8.94 5.90
C ASP A 31 10.42 -10.20 6.23
N VAL A 32 9.38 -10.49 5.45
CA VAL A 32 8.48 -11.63 5.64
C VAL A 32 8.16 -12.30 4.31
N ILE A 33 7.88 -13.60 4.35
CA ILE A 33 7.33 -14.31 3.19
C ILE A 33 5.88 -13.90 2.96
N PHE A 34 5.45 -13.86 1.71
CA PHE A 34 4.05 -13.59 1.38
C PHE A 34 3.15 -14.75 1.81
N VAL A 35 2.20 -14.47 2.69
CA VAL A 35 1.12 -15.38 3.09
C VAL A 35 -0.18 -14.59 3.00
N PRO A 36 -1.15 -15.03 2.19
CA PRO A 36 -2.38 -14.27 1.98
C PRO A 36 -3.32 -14.35 3.18
N THR A 37 -3.87 -13.20 3.62
CA THR A 37 -4.95 -13.15 4.62
C THR A 37 -6.21 -13.81 4.06
N PRO A 38 -6.85 -14.76 4.79
CA PRO A 38 -8.09 -15.39 4.33
C PRO A 38 -9.22 -14.37 4.14
N PRO A 39 -10.15 -14.60 3.19
CA PRO A 39 -11.22 -13.63 2.86
C PRO A 39 -12.12 -13.27 4.05
N ASP A 40 -12.48 -14.22 4.90
CA ASP A 40 -13.27 -14.00 6.11
C ASP A 40 -12.57 -13.11 7.15
N VAL A 41 -11.23 -13.23 7.23
CA VAL A 41 -10.38 -12.37 8.07
C VAL A 41 -10.30 -10.97 7.47
N VAL A 42 -10.10 -10.84 6.15
CA VAL A 42 -10.13 -9.54 5.46
C VAL A 42 -11.42 -8.79 5.74
N ASP A 43 -12.56 -9.47 5.58
CA ASP A 43 -13.88 -8.89 5.84
C ASP A 43 -14.03 -8.45 7.31
N ALA A 44 -13.60 -9.28 8.24
CA ALA A 44 -13.62 -8.97 9.67
C ALA A 44 -12.70 -7.78 10.03
N MET A 45 -11.50 -7.68 9.43
CA MET A 45 -10.58 -6.55 9.63
C MET A 45 -11.22 -5.24 9.18
N LEU A 46 -11.81 -5.21 7.98
CA LEU A 46 -12.45 -4.01 7.43
C LEU A 46 -13.71 -3.60 8.23
N LYS A 47 -14.50 -4.58 8.70
CA LYS A 47 -15.66 -4.35 9.59
C LYS A 47 -15.20 -3.81 10.95
N LEU A 48 -14.18 -4.41 11.57
CA LEU A 48 -13.66 -3.96 12.86
C LEU A 48 -13.14 -2.52 12.79
N ALA A 49 -12.46 -2.18 11.68
CA ALA A 49 -12.04 -0.81 11.40
C ALA A 49 -13.21 0.13 11.03
N LYS A 50 -14.44 -0.37 10.86
CA LYS A 50 -15.61 0.41 10.43
C LYS A 50 -15.31 1.22 9.17
N VAL A 51 -14.74 0.56 8.16
CA VAL A 51 -14.38 1.20 6.88
C VAL A 51 -15.62 1.75 6.19
N THR A 52 -15.48 2.94 5.61
CA THR A 52 -16.51 3.66 4.83
C THR A 52 -15.94 4.18 3.52
N SER A 53 -16.79 4.71 2.65
CA SER A 53 -16.38 5.28 1.36
C SER A 53 -15.52 6.55 1.48
N SER A 54 -15.49 7.19 2.65
CA SER A 54 -14.64 8.36 2.93
C SER A 54 -13.22 7.99 3.34
N ASP A 55 -12.94 6.70 3.57
CA ASP A 55 -11.65 6.23 4.07
C ASP A 55 -10.59 6.10 2.98
N VAL A 56 -9.33 6.20 3.44
CA VAL A 56 -8.14 5.82 2.70
C VAL A 56 -7.47 4.68 3.47
N VAL A 57 -7.61 3.47 2.95
CA VAL A 57 -7.06 2.24 3.55
C VAL A 57 -5.66 2.00 3.03
N TYR A 58 -4.66 2.06 3.91
CA TYR A 58 -3.28 1.69 3.61
C TYR A 58 -3.00 0.27 4.10
N ASP A 59 -2.51 -0.58 3.22
CA ASP A 59 -2.10 -1.96 3.53
C ASP A 59 -0.59 -2.08 3.43
N LEU A 60 0.09 -2.30 4.55
CA LEU A 60 1.55 -2.34 4.62
C LEU A 60 2.04 -3.79 4.52
N GLY A 61 2.74 -4.10 3.44
CA GLY A 61 3.01 -5.47 3.00
C GLY A 61 1.80 -6.03 2.27
N SER A 62 1.35 -5.33 1.21
CA SER A 62 0.04 -5.56 0.62
C SER A 62 -0.07 -6.85 -0.21
N GLY A 63 1.07 -7.49 -0.52
CA GLY A 63 1.08 -8.74 -1.29
C GLY A 63 0.31 -8.62 -2.60
N ASP A 64 -0.69 -9.47 -2.79
CA ASP A 64 -1.56 -9.50 -3.98
C ASP A 64 -2.66 -8.42 -4.00
N GLY A 65 -2.68 -7.52 -3.02
CA GLY A 65 -3.58 -6.37 -2.96
C GLY A 65 -4.99 -6.65 -2.48
N ARG A 66 -5.26 -7.85 -1.95
CA ARG A 66 -6.62 -8.29 -1.60
C ARG A 66 -7.35 -7.39 -0.61
N ILE A 67 -6.65 -6.81 0.38
CA ILE A 67 -7.28 -5.96 1.41
C ILE A 67 -7.69 -4.60 0.84
N PRO A 68 -6.81 -3.82 0.16
CA PRO A 68 -7.22 -2.58 -0.50
C PRO A 68 -8.31 -2.79 -1.56
N ILE A 69 -8.23 -3.87 -2.33
CA ILE A 69 -9.25 -4.24 -3.33
C ILE A 69 -10.59 -4.52 -2.66
N ALA A 70 -10.61 -5.29 -1.57
CA ALA A 70 -11.85 -5.56 -0.82
C ALA A 70 -12.44 -4.28 -0.21
N ALA A 71 -11.59 -3.39 0.34
CA ALA A 71 -12.04 -2.10 0.86
C ALA A 71 -12.71 -1.24 -0.22
N ALA A 72 -12.11 -1.15 -1.41
CA ALA A 72 -12.66 -0.41 -2.54
C ALA A 72 -13.97 -1.03 -3.06
N LYS A 73 -14.00 -2.36 -3.23
CA LYS A 73 -15.12 -3.08 -3.81
C LYS A 73 -16.36 -3.09 -2.91
N THR A 74 -16.14 -3.32 -1.60
CA THR A 74 -17.24 -3.52 -0.65
C THR A 74 -17.72 -2.21 -0.02
N TYR A 75 -16.80 -1.29 0.25
CA TYR A 75 -17.10 -0.07 0.99
C TYR A 75 -16.96 1.20 0.14
N GLY A 76 -16.45 1.11 -1.09
CA GLY A 76 -16.19 2.27 -1.93
C GLY A 76 -15.00 3.12 -1.47
N ALA A 77 -14.22 2.65 -0.51
CA ALA A 77 -13.04 3.33 0.01
C ALA A 77 -11.94 3.46 -1.04
N ARG A 78 -11.01 4.40 -0.84
CA ARG A 78 -9.74 4.41 -1.57
C ARG A 78 -8.76 3.46 -0.90
N GLY A 79 -7.94 2.77 -1.69
CA GLY A 79 -6.94 1.84 -1.21
C GLY A 79 -5.54 2.20 -1.67
N VAL A 80 -4.56 2.03 -0.79
CA VAL A 80 -3.12 2.12 -1.13
C VAL A 80 -2.44 0.89 -0.55
N GLY A 81 -1.85 0.06 -1.42
CA GLY A 81 -1.00 -1.05 -1.01
C GLY A 81 0.46 -0.67 -1.14
N ILE A 82 1.26 -0.98 -0.14
CA ILE A 82 2.71 -0.79 -0.16
C ILE A 82 3.37 -2.15 -0.03
N ASP A 83 4.22 -2.49 -0.98
CA ASP A 83 5.02 -3.71 -0.92
C ASP A 83 6.43 -3.46 -1.48
N ILE A 84 7.42 -4.09 -0.86
CA ILE A 84 8.82 -3.99 -1.28
C ILE A 84 9.11 -4.88 -2.49
N ASP A 85 8.30 -5.93 -2.71
CA ASP A 85 8.44 -6.87 -3.83
C ASP A 85 7.71 -6.31 -5.07
N PRO A 86 8.45 -5.95 -6.14
CA PRO A 86 7.84 -5.43 -7.37
C PRO A 86 6.94 -6.45 -8.07
N GLU A 87 7.13 -7.76 -7.84
CA GLU A 87 6.24 -8.78 -8.41
C GLU A 87 4.88 -8.75 -7.72
N ARG A 88 4.85 -8.59 -6.39
CA ARG A 88 3.59 -8.42 -5.64
C ARG A 88 2.84 -7.17 -6.08
N VAL A 89 3.55 -6.04 -6.28
CA VAL A 89 2.94 -4.80 -6.79
C VAL A 89 2.32 -4.98 -8.18
N ARG A 90 3.01 -5.70 -9.09
CA ARG A 90 2.47 -6.00 -10.42
C ARG A 90 1.23 -6.89 -10.34
N GLU A 91 1.26 -7.93 -9.53
CA GLU A 91 0.13 -8.83 -9.29
C GLU A 91 -1.07 -8.08 -8.70
N ALA A 92 -0.85 -7.30 -7.64
CA ALA A 92 -1.89 -6.50 -7.00
C ALA A 92 -2.55 -5.51 -7.99
N THR A 93 -1.74 -4.87 -8.84
CA THR A 93 -2.24 -3.96 -9.89
C THR A 93 -3.09 -4.70 -10.92
N ALA A 94 -2.69 -5.90 -11.33
CA ALA A 94 -3.49 -6.73 -12.24
C ALA A 94 -4.79 -7.18 -11.57
N ASN A 95 -4.74 -7.58 -10.30
CA ASN A 95 -5.90 -7.96 -9.51
C ASN A 95 -6.91 -6.81 -9.35
N ALA A 96 -6.43 -5.57 -9.14
CA ALA A 96 -7.30 -4.40 -9.08
C ALA A 96 -8.07 -4.17 -10.38
N ARG A 97 -7.40 -4.30 -11.53
CA ARG A 97 -8.02 -4.20 -12.86
C ARG A 97 -9.09 -5.28 -13.04
N SER A 98 -8.75 -6.54 -12.74
CA SER A 98 -9.67 -7.69 -12.87
C SER A 98 -10.90 -7.57 -11.95
N ASN A 99 -10.77 -6.86 -10.83
CA ASN A 99 -11.86 -6.60 -9.89
C ASN A 99 -12.63 -5.29 -10.19
N GLY A 100 -12.25 -4.52 -11.21
CA GLY A 100 -12.95 -3.29 -11.62
C GLY A 100 -12.81 -2.13 -10.64
N VAL A 101 -11.70 -2.08 -9.88
CA VAL A 101 -11.44 -1.03 -8.86
C VAL A 101 -10.11 -0.31 -9.08
N ALA A 102 -9.51 -0.42 -10.25
CA ALA A 102 -8.22 0.19 -10.56
C ALA A 102 -8.20 1.73 -10.48
N ASP A 103 -9.36 2.37 -10.54
CA ASP A 103 -9.54 3.81 -10.33
C ASP A 103 -9.55 4.23 -8.85
N LYS A 104 -9.72 3.27 -7.93
CA LYS A 104 -9.83 3.50 -6.48
C LYS A 104 -8.63 3.01 -5.69
N VAL A 105 -7.80 2.15 -6.27
CA VAL A 105 -6.65 1.57 -5.56
C VAL A 105 -5.35 1.83 -6.30
N THR A 106 -4.28 2.04 -5.54
CA THR A 106 -2.92 2.24 -6.04
C THR A 106 -1.97 1.32 -5.28
N PHE A 107 -1.00 0.73 -5.98
CA PHE A 107 0.05 -0.09 -5.36
C PHE A 107 1.41 0.54 -5.61
N LEU A 108 2.18 0.70 -4.52
CA LEU A 108 3.47 1.36 -4.51
C LEU A 108 4.57 0.35 -4.19
N ASN A 109 5.62 0.36 -5.00
CA ASN A 109 6.80 -0.44 -4.73
C ASN A 109 7.77 0.34 -3.83
N GLU A 110 7.52 0.29 -2.52
CA GLU A 110 8.23 1.07 -1.52
C GLU A 110 8.52 0.24 -0.26
N ASP A 111 9.52 0.68 0.51
CA ASP A 111 9.76 0.15 1.84
C ASP A 111 8.77 0.77 2.84
N LEU A 112 7.95 -0.09 3.47
CA LEU A 112 6.95 0.31 4.45
C LEU A 112 7.51 1.09 5.66
N PHE A 113 8.82 0.97 5.95
CA PHE A 113 9.45 1.74 7.02
C PHE A 113 9.76 3.19 6.64
N THR A 114 9.86 3.50 5.34
CA THR A 114 10.19 4.84 4.84
C THR A 114 9.04 5.49 4.08
N ALA A 115 8.10 4.70 3.58
CA ALA A 115 6.94 5.17 2.82
C ALA A 115 6.11 6.22 3.60
N ASN A 116 5.53 7.17 2.87
CA ASN A 116 4.62 8.16 3.44
C ASN A 116 3.23 7.54 3.68
N ILE A 117 2.88 7.34 4.94
CA ILE A 117 1.58 6.80 5.36
C ILE A 117 0.65 7.84 5.98
N SER A 118 1.05 9.12 6.02
CA SER A 118 0.28 10.20 6.67
C SER A 118 -1.12 10.46 6.11
N PRO A 119 -1.47 10.11 4.83
CA PRO A 119 -2.82 10.26 4.33
C PRO A 119 -3.79 9.16 4.79
N ALA A 120 -3.30 8.08 5.41
CA ALA A 120 -4.14 6.95 5.84
C ALA A 120 -5.17 7.36 6.90
N THR A 121 -6.39 6.85 6.77
CA THR A 121 -7.42 6.87 7.82
C THR A 121 -7.61 5.49 8.46
N VAL A 122 -7.21 4.45 7.73
CA VAL A 122 -7.13 3.06 8.19
C VAL A 122 -5.82 2.47 7.72
N VAL A 123 -5.14 1.73 8.60
CA VAL A 123 -3.95 0.94 8.26
C VAL A 123 -4.23 -0.53 8.55
N THR A 124 -3.90 -1.40 7.61
CA THR A 124 -3.98 -2.86 7.77
C THR A 124 -2.59 -3.49 7.73
N LEU A 125 -2.40 -4.55 8.51
CA LEU A 125 -1.12 -5.25 8.68
C LEU A 125 -1.35 -6.76 8.69
N TYR A 126 -0.53 -7.50 7.95
CA TYR A 126 -0.29 -8.93 8.18
C TYR A 126 1.17 -9.26 7.87
N LEU A 127 2.04 -9.02 8.83
CA LEU A 127 3.49 -9.15 8.69
C LEU A 127 4.06 -10.20 9.64
N SER A 128 4.80 -9.75 10.68
CA SER A 128 5.29 -10.59 11.77
C SER A 128 5.42 -9.77 13.06
N GLY A 129 5.49 -10.44 14.21
CA GLY A 129 5.63 -9.72 15.49
C GLY A 129 6.82 -8.76 15.53
N PRO A 130 8.03 -9.17 15.16
CA PRO A 130 9.19 -8.28 15.13
C PRO A 130 9.03 -7.08 14.18
N VAL A 131 8.45 -7.28 13.00
CA VAL A 131 8.21 -6.21 12.02
C VAL A 131 7.16 -5.22 12.55
N ASN A 132 6.06 -5.74 13.09
CA ASN A 132 5.00 -4.92 13.70
C ASN A 132 5.53 -4.08 14.87
N ALA A 133 6.34 -4.66 15.75
CA ALA A 133 6.95 -3.93 16.87
C ALA A 133 7.87 -2.79 16.40
N ARG A 134 8.64 -3.01 15.31
CA ARG A 134 9.46 -1.94 14.67
C ARG A 134 8.60 -0.85 14.04
N LEU A 135 7.43 -1.20 13.49
CA LEU A 135 6.51 -0.24 12.87
C LEU A 135 5.77 0.62 13.89
N ALA A 136 5.55 0.16 15.11
CA ALA A 136 4.72 0.85 16.11
C ALA A 136 5.11 2.33 16.29
N GLY A 137 6.42 2.62 16.38
CA GLY A 137 6.91 4.00 16.50
C GLY A 137 6.62 4.86 15.28
N LYS A 138 6.72 4.31 14.06
CA LYS A 138 6.37 4.99 12.82
C LYS A 138 4.86 5.26 12.76
N LEU A 139 4.04 4.27 13.06
CA LEU A 139 2.59 4.41 13.06
C LEU A 139 2.12 5.53 14.01
N MET A 140 2.71 5.58 15.22
CA MET A 140 2.39 6.64 16.18
C MET A 140 2.84 8.03 15.73
N ARG A 141 3.97 8.14 15.05
CA ARG A 141 4.56 9.42 14.66
C ARG A 141 3.93 9.99 13.39
N ASP A 142 3.69 9.13 12.39
CA ASP A 142 3.37 9.55 11.02
C ASP A 142 1.86 9.60 10.76
N LEU A 143 1.06 8.86 11.54
CA LEU A 143 -0.39 8.82 11.38
C LEU A 143 -1.09 9.92 12.19
N LYS A 144 -2.21 10.39 11.66
CA LYS A 144 -3.04 11.39 12.37
C LYS A 144 -3.77 10.76 13.56
N PRO A 145 -3.99 11.51 14.65
CA PRO A 145 -4.90 11.08 15.71
C PRO A 145 -6.25 10.62 15.14
N GLY A 146 -6.77 9.52 15.69
CA GLY A 146 -8.02 8.92 15.22
C GLY A 146 -7.85 7.92 14.06
N THR A 147 -6.66 7.82 13.43
CA THR A 147 -6.40 6.76 12.44
C THR A 147 -6.56 5.39 13.09
N ARG A 148 -7.29 4.51 12.43
CA ARG A 148 -7.58 3.15 12.90
C ARG A 148 -6.55 2.18 12.33
N ILE A 149 -6.04 1.28 13.16
CA ILE A 149 -5.06 0.27 12.77
C ILE A 149 -5.63 -1.10 13.08
N VAL A 150 -5.55 -2.02 12.13
CA VAL A 150 -5.98 -3.41 12.30
C VAL A 150 -4.86 -4.34 11.87
N SER A 151 -4.50 -5.29 12.72
CA SER A 151 -3.47 -6.28 12.44
C SER A 151 -4.01 -7.69 12.55
N HIS A 152 -3.73 -8.52 11.54
CA HIS A 152 -3.99 -9.95 11.54
C HIS A 152 -2.85 -10.69 12.23
N ALA A 153 -3.17 -11.55 13.19
CA ALA A 153 -2.32 -12.50 13.90
C ALA A 153 -1.24 -11.91 14.82
N PHE A 154 -0.70 -10.74 14.56
CA PHE A 154 0.42 -10.16 15.31
C PHE A 154 0.07 -8.78 15.85
N ASP A 155 0.39 -8.53 17.13
CA ASP A 155 0.20 -7.23 17.77
C ASP A 155 1.31 -6.23 17.42
N LEU A 156 1.30 -5.05 18.06
CA LEU A 156 2.28 -3.98 17.90
C LEU A 156 3.28 -3.90 19.08
N GLY A 157 3.55 -5.04 19.71
CA GLY A 157 4.47 -5.14 20.84
C GLY A 157 3.91 -4.46 22.09
N ASP A 158 4.59 -3.43 22.60
CA ASP A 158 4.19 -2.74 23.84
C ASP A 158 2.92 -1.89 23.67
N TRP A 159 2.55 -1.51 22.46
CA TRP A 159 1.31 -0.78 22.20
C TRP A 159 0.10 -1.70 22.28
N LYS A 160 -0.56 -1.70 23.44
CA LYS A 160 -1.70 -2.60 23.70
C LYS A 160 -2.89 -2.28 22.81
N PRO A 161 -3.55 -3.29 22.22
CA PRO A 161 -4.74 -3.09 21.41
C PRO A 161 -5.93 -2.62 22.26
N LEU A 162 -6.79 -1.80 21.66
CA LEU A 162 -8.09 -1.43 22.23
C LEU A 162 -9.08 -2.58 22.21
N GLN A 163 -8.97 -3.45 21.20
CA GLN A 163 -9.85 -4.60 21.04
C GLN A 163 -9.08 -5.72 20.34
N THR A 164 -9.42 -6.96 20.73
CA THR A 164 -8.99 -8.18 20.05
C THR A 164 -10.22 -9.02 19.77
N VAL A 165 -10.36 -9.49 18.54
CA VAL A 165 -11.38 -10.45 18.12
C VAL A 165 -10.72 -11.67 17.50
N THR A 166 -11.41 -12.81 17.51
CA THR A 166 -10.91 -14.04 16.88
C THR A 166 -11.86 -14.45 15.75
N VAL A 167 -11.31 -14.68 14.56
CA VAL A 167 -12.04 -15.12 13.39
C VAL A 167 -11.37 -16.38 12.84
N SER A 168 -12.10 -17.47 12.75
CA SER A 168 -11.58 -18.78 12.28
C SER A 168 -10.28 -19.20 13.01
N GLY A 169 -10.24 -18.97 14.34
CA GLY A 169 -9.09 -19.28 15.18
C GLY A 169 -7.91 -18.30 15.06
N ARG A 170 -8.04 -17.20 14.31
CA ARG A 170 -7.00 -16.18 14.10
C ARG A 170 -7.33 -14.91 14.85
N PRO A 171 -6.41 -14.37 15.68
CA PRO A 171 -6.64 -13.10 16.36
C PRO A 171 -6.53 -11.93 15.36
N ILE A 172 -7.37 -10.94 15.56
CA ILE A 172 -7.34 -9.64 14.88
C ILE A 172 -7.26 -8.59 15.96
N TYR A 173 -6.27 -7.72 15.90
CA TYR A 173 -6.02 -6.67 16.87
C TYR A 173 -6.39 -5.31 16.29
N PHE A 174 -6.90 -4.42 17.14
CA PHE A 174 -7.38 -3.11 16.74
C PHE A 174 -6.84 -2.00 17.65
N TRP A 175 -6.38 -0.91 17.04
CA TRP A 175 -5.92 0.31 17.71
C TRP A 175 -6.53 1.54 17.08
N ILE A 176 -6.53 2.64 17.82
CA ILE A 176 -6.76 3.99 17.33
C ILE A 176 -5.55 4.82 17.73
N VAL A 177 -4.99 5.57 16.79
CA VAL A 177 -3.88 6.49 17.08
C VAL A 177 -4.36 7.55 18.09
N PRO A 178 -3.70 7.67 19.26
CA PRO A 178 -4.13 8.59 20.30
C PRO A 178 -3.93 10.06 19.88
N PRO A 179 -4.65 11.00 20.53
CA PRO A 179 -4.33 12.42 20.42
C PRO A 179 -2.89 12.71 20.85
N ALA A 180 -2.26 13.70 20.22
CA ALA A 180 -0.96 14.16 20.70
C ALA A 180 -1.08 14.61 22.18
N PRO A 181 -0.08 14.35 23.04
CA PRO A 181 -0.08 14.85 24.41
C PRO A 181 -0.30 16.36 24.40
N ARG A 182 -1.24 16.86 25.21
CA ARG A 182 -1.41 18.31 25.40
C ARG A 182 -0.13 18.82 26.05
N ARG A 183 0.52 19.76 25.40
CA ARG A 183 1.63 20.52 25.96
C ARG A 183 1.11 21.48 27.03
#